data_32acf912cbcb1e10dee4e0ba53cdc664
#
_entry.id   32acf912cbcb1e10dee4e0ba53cdc664
#
_cell.length_a   1.000
_cell.length_b   1.000
_cell.length_c   1.000
_cell.angle_alpha   90.00
_cell.angle_beta   90.00
_cell.angle_gamma   90.00
#
_symmetry.space_group_name_H-M   'P 1'
#
loop_
_entity.id
_entity.type
_entity.pdbx_description
1 polymer ?
#
loop_
_entity_poly.entity_id
_entity_poly.type
_entity_poly.pdbx_seq_one_letter_code
_entity_poly.pdbx_strand_id
1 'polypeptide(L)'
;MMRIRHRINPQTFVITLNQIAKYLNIDPQRILNWEKWHNVLWVHIQGRGGYFVSYRNLEQWIAACRTLIRFCPNREALNLLWSLIQQEAQRYTKQVWDRLQAMCQQRYTELSRGAMVISLPLKSW
;
A
#
# COMPACT_ATOMS: atom_id res chain seq x y z
N MET A 1 -7.46 10.78 15.88
CA MET A 1 -6.36 10.97 14.93
C MET A 1 -6.65 10.18 13.65
N MET A 2 -6.49 10.81 12.51
CA MET A 2 -6.73 10.15 11.23
C MET A 2 -5.61 9.17 10.91
N ARG A 3 -5.99 8.02 10.33
CA ARG A 3 -5.06 7.01 9.86
C ARG A 3 -5.40 6.63 8.43
N ILE A 4 -4.46 6.02 7.72
CA ILE A 4 -4.67 5.58 6.34
C ILE A 4 -5.88 4.63 6.24
N ARG A 5 -6.15 3.83 7.27
CA ARG A 5 -7.29 2.92 7.33
C ARG A 5 -8.64 3.64 7.26
N HIS A 6 -8.70 4.92 7.53
CA HIS A 6 -9.91 5.71 7.32
C HIS A 6 -10.19 5.97 5.85
N ARG A 7 -9.20 5.78 5.00
CA ARG A 7 -9.31 6.03 3.55
C ARG A 7 -9.25 4.75 2.71
N ILE A 8 -8.70 3.67 3.27
CA ILE A 8 -8.59 2.38 2.60
C ILE A 8 -9.14 1.29 3.53
N ASN A 9 -10.16 0.59 3.08
CA ASN A 9 -10.76 -0.50 3.85
C ASN A 9 -10.41 -1.86 3.23
N PRO A 10 -9.50 -2.62 3.86
CA PRO A 10 -9.09 -3.93 3.32
C PRO A 10 -10.23 -4.94 3.24
N GLN A 11 -11.30 -4.75 4.00
CA GLN A 11 -12.44 -5.67 3.95
C GLN A 11 -13.17 -5.63 2.61
N THR A 12 -12.96 -4.57 1.82
CA THR A 12 -13.53 -4.46 0.47
C THR A 12 -12.67 -5.16 -0.58
N PHE A 13 -11.47 -5.60 -0.23
CA PHE A 13 -10.57 -6.25 -1.18
C PHE A 13 -11.10 -7.61 -1.60
N VAL A 14 -11.02 -7.88 -2.90
CA VAL A 14 -11.26 -9.23 -3.44
C VAL A 14 -9.91 -9.93 -3.52
N ILE A 15 -9.70 -10.87 -2.62
CA ILE A 15 -8.44 -11.61 -2.51
C ILE A 15 -8.68 -13.04 -2.94
N THR A 16 -7.80 -13.57 -3.80
CA THR A 16 -7.92 -14.95 -4.30
C THR A 16 -6.80 -15.82 -3.75
N LEU A 17 -7.06 -17.14 -3.71
CA LEU A 17 -6.06 -18.11 -3.31
C LEU A 17 -4.78 -17.99 -4.15
N ASN A 18 -4.93 -17.83 -5.46
CA ASN A 18 -3.79 -17.74 -6.35
C ASN A 18 -2.94 -16.48 -6.07
N GLN A 19 -3.59 -15.38 -5.71
CA GLN A 19 -2.88 -14.16 -5.35
C GLN A 19 -2.06 -14.35 -4.07
N ILE A 20 -2.63 -15.02 -3.07
CA ILE A 20 -1.93 -15.31 -1.82
C ILE A 20 -0.71 -16.19 -2.10
N ALA A 21 -0.91 -17.24 -2.89
CA ALA A 21 0.16 -18.17 -3.23
C ALA A 21 1.29 -17.46 -3.97
N LYS A 22 0.95 -16.58 -4.91
CA LYS A 22 1.94 -15.79 -5.65
C LYS A 22 2.73 -14.87 -4.73
N TYR A 23 2.04 -14.20 -3.81
CA TYR A 23 2.67 -13.30 -2.85
C TYR A 23 3.66 -14.06 -1.97
N LEU A 24 3.26 -15.26 -1.49
CA LEU A 24 4.09 -16.09 -0.62
C LEU A 24 5.12 -16.91 -1.39
N ASN A 25 5.01 -16.93 -2.71
CA ASN A 25 5.88 -17.71 -3.61
C ASN A 25 5.82 -19.21 -3.27
N ILE A 26 4.61 -19.74 -3.16
CA ILE A 26 4.35 -21.15 -2.88
C ILE A 26 3.29 -21.71 -3.84
N ASP A 27 3.22 -23.04 -3.90
CA ASP A 27 2.17 -23.72 -4.65
C ASP A 27 0.81 -23.45 -3.97
N PRO A 28 -0.22 -23.04 -4.72
CA PRO A 28 -1.55 -22.79 -4.15
C PRO A 28 -2.11 -23.99 -3.38
N GLN A 29 -1.75 -25.22 -3.78
CA GLN A 29 -2.23 -26.43 -3.11
C GLN A 29 -1.70 -26.57 -1.68
N ARG A 30 -0.64 -25.85 -1.33
CA ARG A 30 -0.10 -25.84 0.03
C ARG A 30 -0.92 -25.00 0.99
N ILE A 31 -1.78 -24.11 0.48
CA ILE A 31 -2.63 -23.29 1.32
C ILE A 31 -3.87 -24.12 1.70
N LEU A 32 -3.93 -24.51 2.95
CA LEU A 32 -5.01 -25.34 3.47
C LEU A 32 -6.26 -24.52 3.78
N ASN A 33 -6.07 -23.30 4.26
CA ASN A 33 -7.16 -22.39 4.59
C ASN A 33 -6.62 -20.96 4.66
N TRP A 34 -7.51 -19.98 4.53
CA TRP A 34 -7.15 -18.59 4.73
C TRP A 34 -8.39 -17.77 5.08
N GLU A 35 -8.18 -16.67 5.82
CA GLU A 35 -9.25 -15.81 6.29
C GLU A 35 -8.82 -14.35 6.27
N LYS A 36 -9.77 -13.47 5.95
CA LYS A 36 -9.56 -12.04 6.05
C LYS A 36 -9.89 -11.60 7.47
N TRP A 37 -8.86 -11.35 8.27
CA TRP A 37 -9.04 -10.79 9.59
C TRP A 37 -9.05 -9.26 9.49
N HIS A 38 -9.43 -8.59 10.58
CA HIS A 38 -9.59 -7.14 10.56
C HIS A 38 -8.32 -6.40 10.15
N ASN A 39 -7.17 -6.80 10.69
CA ASN A 39 -5.91 -6.09 10.47
C ASN A 39 -4.94 -6.83 9.57
N VAL A 40 -5.11 -8.11 9.40
CA VAL A 40 -4.19 -8.96 8.65
C VAL A 40 -4.95 -10.07 7.96
N LEU A 41 -4.33 -10.61 6.92
CA LEU A 41 -4.75 -11.84 6.28
C LEU A 41 -4.10 -13.00 7.01
N TRP A 42 -4.90 -13.99 7.44
CA TRP A 42 -4.37 -15.20 8.05
C TRP A 42 -4.35 -16.31 7.01
N VAL A 43 -3.24 -17.04 6.94
CA VAL A 43 -3.05 -18.14 5.98
C VAL A 43 -2.50 -19.36 6.71
N HIS A 44 -3.15 -20.52 6.51
CA HIS A 44 -2.66 -21.77 7.03
C HIS A 44 -1.94 -22.53 5.91
N ILE A 45 -0.64 -22.72 6.09
CA ILE A 45 0.23 -23.31 5.07
C ILE A 45 0.63 -24.72 5.51
N GLN A 46 0.45 -25.69 4.62
CA GLN A 46 0.84 -27.06 4.85
C GLN A 46 2.33 -27.13 5.24
N GLY A 47 2.61 -27.74 6.38
CA GLY A 47 3.97 -27.91 6.87
C GLY A 47 4.57 -26.70 7.57
N ARG A 48 3.86 -25.55 7.59
CA ARG A 48 4.36 -24.32 8.23
C ARG A 48 3.43 -23.75 9.28
N GLY A 49 2.16 -24.17 9.31
CA GLY A 49 1.17 -23.64 10.25
C GLY A 49 0.62 -22.29 9.81
N GLY A 50 0.22 -21.48 10.79
CA GLY A 50 -0.38 -20.18 10.55
C GLY A 50 0.64 -19.12 10.15
N TYR A 51 0.26 -18.27 9.23
CA TYR A 51 1.10 -17.19 8.72
C TYR A 51 0.26 -15.92 8.54
N PHE A 52 0.80 -14.78 8.92
CA PHE A 52 0.09 -13.50 8.78
C PHE A 52 0.67 -12.68 7.65
N VAL A 53 -0.21 -12.13 6.83
CA VAL A 53 0.16 -11.24 5.73
C VAL A 53 -0.50 -9.89 5.97
N SER A 54 0.30 -8.85 6.02
CA SER A 54 -0.23 -7.49 6.12
C SER A 54 -0.94 -7.11 4.82
N TYR A 55 -2.16 -6.58 4.93
CA TYR A 55 -2.88 -6.09 3.76
C TYR A 55 -2.10 -5.03 3.00
N ARG A 56 -1.22 -4.31 3.69
CA ARG A 56 -0.45 -3.21 3.10
C ARG A 56 0.53 -3.66 2.03
N ASN A 57 0.86 -4.94 2.00
CA ASN A 57 1.79 -5.48 1.02
C ASN A 57 1.10 -6.17 -0.16
N LEU A 58 -0.23 -6.14 -0.20
CA LEU A 58 -1.01 -6.71 -1.29
C LEU A 58 -1.24 -5.67 -2.39
N GLU A 59 -1.38 -6.16 -3.63
CA GLU A 59 -1.59 -5.28 -4.78
C GLU A 59 -2.84 -4.42 -4.65
N GLN A 60 -3.89 -4.92 -3.99
CA GLN A 60 -5.10 -4.14 -3.76
C GLN A 60 -4.83 -2.89 -2.93
N TRP A 61 -4.00 -3.01 -1.89
CA TRP A 61 -3.62 -1.86 -1.07
C TRP A 61 -2.81 -0.87 -1.89
N ILE A 62 -1.83 -1.38 -2.64
CA ILE A 62 -0.97 -0.54 -3.48
C ILE A 62 -1.81 0.19 -4.53
N ALA A 63 -2.77 -0.50 -5.14
CA ALA A 63 -3.67 0.12 -6.12
C ALA A 63 -4.54 1.20 -5.47
N ALA A 64 -5.02 0.97 -4.25
CA ALA A 64 -5.79 1.97 -3.51
C ALA A 64 -4.94 3.20 -3.19
N CYS A 65 -3.70 2.99 -2.77
CA CYS A 65 -2.75 4.08 -2.53
C CYS A 65 -2.48 4.86 -3.82
N ARG A 66 -2.27 4.15 -4.92
CA ARG A 66 -2.05 4.79 -6.22
C ARG A 66 -3.21 5.72 -6.59
N THR A 67 -4.43 5.27 -6.38
CA THR A 67 -5.62 6.07 -6.65
C THR A 67 -5.66 7.32 -5.78
N LEU A 68 -5.41 7.16 -4.48
CA LEU A 68 -5.40 8.30 -3.56
C LEU A 68 -4.31 9.32 -3.94
N ILE A 69 -3.13 8.83 -4.29
CA ILE A 69 -2.01 9.69 -4.70
C ILE A 69 -2.36 10.44 -5.98
N ARG A 70 -2.91 9.73 -6.96
CA ARG A 70 -3.26 10.31 -8.26
C ARG A 70 -4.29 11.41 -8.14
N PHE A 71 -5.23 11.29 -7.21
CA PHE A 71 -6.31 12.25 -7.05
C PHE A 71 -6.00 13.36 -6.03
N CYS A 72 -4.79 13.43 -5.49
CA CYS A 72 -4.40 14.57 -4.69
C CYS A 72 -4.38 15.83 -5.56
N PRO A 73 -5.18 16.86 -5.22
CA PRO A 73 -5.30 18.04 -6.08
C PRO A 73 -4.13 19.01 -5.98
N ASN A 74 -3.36 18.93 -4.90
CA ASN A 74 -2.24 19.84 -4.66
C ASN A 74 -1.19 19.15 -3.77
N ARG A 75 -0.05 19.85 -3.61
CA ARG A 75 1.06 19.31 -2.82
C ARG A 75 0.72 19.16 -1.34
N GLU A 76 -0.14 20.03 -0.81
CA GLU A 76 -0.54 19.95 0.59
C GLU A 76 -1.32 18.66 0.86
N ALA A 77 -2.28 18.35 0.00
CA ALA A 77 -3.05 17.10 0.11
C ALA A 77 -2.14 15.89 -0.01
N LEU A 78 -1.17 15.93 -0.93
CA LEU A 78 -0.21 14.86 -1.10
C LEU A 78 0.68 14.68 0.13
N ASN A 79 1.14 15.78 0.72
CA ASN A 79 1.95 15.71 1.93
C ASN A 79 1.17 15.10 3.10
N LEU A 80 -0.11 15.44 3.23
CA LEU A 80 -0.96 14.84 4.26
C LEU A 80 -1.12 13.34 4.04
N LEU A 81 -1.38 12.93 2.81
CA LEU A 81 -1.51 11.51 2.48
C LEU A 81 -0.21 10.76 2.77
N TRP A 82 0.92 11.31 2.35
CA TRP A 82 2.23 10.70 2.62
C TRP A 82 2.49 10.56 4.11
N SER A 83 2.10 11.56 4.91
CA SER A 83 2.21 11.47 6.38
C SER A 83 1.44 10.27 6.93
N LEU A 84 0.23 10.03 6.42
CA LEU A 84 -0.57 8.88 6.86
C LEU A 84 0.11 7.56 6.51
N ILE A 85 0.70 7.48 5.33
CA ILE A 85 1.44 6.29 4.90
C ILE A 85 2.68 6.10 5.79
N GLN A 86 3.39 7.18 6.09
CA GLN A 86 4.60 7.12 6.92
C GLN A 86 4.31 6.68 8.35
N GLN A 87 3.14 6.96 8.89
CA GLN A 87 2.76 6.51 10.24
C GLN A 87 2.85 4.99 10.39
N GLU A 88 2.73 4.26 9.28
CA GLU A 88 2.72 2.81 9.29
C GLU A 88 3.89 2.21 8.51
N ALA A 89 4.98 2.97 8.39
CA ALA A 89 6.13 2.59 7.57
C ALA A 89 6.64 1.18 7.88
N GLN A 90 6.66 0.79 9.16
CA GLN A 90 7.17 -0.51 9.58
C GLN A 90 6.31 -1.69 9.12
N ARG A 91 5.10 -1.43 8.65
CA ARG A 91 4.17 -2.47 8.19
C ARG A 91 4.33 -2.81 6.71
N TYR A 92 5.14 -2.04 6.00
CA TYR A 92 5.41 -2.25 4.58
C TYR A 92 6.71 -3.02 4.39
N THR A 93 6.73 -3.88 3.37
CA THR A 93 8.01 -4.42 2.91
C THR A 93 8.79 -3.30 2.23
N LYS A 94 10.11 -3.47 2.12
CA LYS A 94 10.94 -2.47 1.44
C LYS A 94 10.49 -2.26 0.00
N GLN A 95 10.15 -3.34 -0.70
CA GLN A 95 9.70 -3.24 -2.09
C GLN A 95 8.44 -2.40 -2.23
N VAL A 96 7.45 -2.63 -1.37
CA VAL A 96 6.21 -1.86 -1.41
C VAL A 96 6.47 -0.42 -1.01
N TRP A 97 7.28 -0.20 0.02
CA TRP A 97 7.65 1.13 0.46
C TRP A 97 8.28 1.95 -0.67
N ASP A 98 9.24 1.36 -1.37
CA ASP A 98 9.92 2.02 -2.48
C ASP A 98 8.94 2.37 -3.60
N ARG A 99 7.98 1.49 -3.88
CA ARG A 99 6.95 1.75 -4.90
C ARG A 99 6.06 2.93 -4.51
N LEU A 100 5.61 2.97 -3.25
CA LEU A 100 4.76 4.06 -2.76
C LEU A 100 5.50 5.39 -2.76
N GLN A 101 6.76 5.38 -2.35
CA GLN A 101 7.59 6.57 -2.35
C GLN A 101 7.78 7.11 -3.76
N ALA A 102 8.05 6.23 -4.72
CA ALA A 102 8.21 6.63 -6.12
C ALA A 102 6.93 7.25 -6.68
N MET A 103 5.77 6.67 -6.35
CA MET A 103 4.48 7.22 -6.79
C MET A 103 4.24 8.62 -6.24
N CYS A 104 4.56 8.83 -4.97
CA CYS A 104 4.38 10.13 -4.34
C CYS A 104 5.33 11.17 -4.94
N GLN A 105 6.58 10.79 -5.20
CA GLN A 105 7.53 11.70 -5.82
C GLN A 105 7.12 12.08 -7.24
N GLN A 106 6.64 11.11 -8.00
CA GLN A 106 6.15 11.39 -9.35
C GLN A 106 4.97 12.36 -9.31
N ARG A 107 4.01 12.12 -8.41
CA ARG A 107 2.85 13.02 -8.29
C ARG A 107 3.26 14.41 -7.82
N TYR A 108 4.21 14.49 -6.90
CA TYR A 108 4.74 15.77 -6.44
C TYR A 108 5.33 16.57 -7.60
N THR A 109 6.07 15.91 -8.46
CA THR A 109 6.65 16.54 -9.66
C THR A 109 5.55 17.04 -10.60
N GLU A 110 4.52 16.22 -10.84
CA GLU A 110 3.39 16.60 -11.69
C GLU A 110 2.68 17.85 -11.15
N LEU A 111 2.43 17.87 -9.84
CA LEU A 111 1.78 19.01 -9.21
C LEU A 111 2.63 20.27 -9.25
N SER A 112 3.95 20.10 -9.20
CA SER A 112 4.88 21.22 -9.28
C SER A 112 4.94 21.80 -10.69
N ARG A 113 4.78 20.97 -11.74
CA ARG A 113 4.76 21.43 -13.12
C ARG A 113 3.53 22.26 -13.45
N GLY A 114 2.41 21.96 -12.80
CA GLY A 114 1.18 22.71 -12.99
C GLY A 114 1.24 24.11 -12.43
N ALA A 115 2.19 24.38 -11.54
CA ALA A 115 2.39 25.69 -10.96
C ALA A 115 3.39 26.44 -11.83
N MET A 116 2.98 27.47 -12.47
CA MET A 116 3.86 28.38 -13.19
C MET A 116 4.77 29.10 -12.22
N VAL A 117 5.73 28.39 -11.69
CA VAL A 117 6.53 28.97 -10.65
C VAL A 117 7.96 28.69 -10.90
N ILE A 118 8.77 29.55 -10.36
CA ILE A 118 10.17 29.34 -10.17
C ILE A 118 10.37 27.91 -9.66
N SER A 119 11.21 27.20 -10.35
CA SER A 119 11.56 25.85 -10.01
C SER A 119 12.02 25.77 -8.55
N LEU A 120 11.25 25.07 -7.74
CA LEU A 120 11.61 24.76 -6.39
C LEU A 120 12.20 23.36 -6.34
N PRO A 121 13.21 23.13 -5.50
CA PRO A 121 13.73 21.77 -5.37
C PRO A 121 12.66 20.87 -4.80
N LEU A 122 12.59 19.63 -5.29
CA LEU A 122 11.70 18.63 -4.75
C LEU A 122 12.13 18.29 -3.33
N LYS A 123 11.14 18.11 -2.46
CA LYS A 123 11.43 17.63 -1.12
C LYS A 123 11.90 16.19 -1.18
N SER A 124 12.88 15.87 -0.36
CA SER A 124 13.29 14.50 -0.15
C SER A 124 12.23 13.79 0.67
N TRP A 125 11.88 12.60 0.26
CA TRP A 125 10.87 11.79 0.93
C TRP A 125 11.51 10.62 1.68
#